data_af11bad3e5d958e94f1e355c518d6522
#
_entry.id   af11bad3e5d958e94f1e355c518d6522
#
_cell.length_a   1.000
_cell.length_b   1.000
_cell.length_c   1.000
_cell.angle_alpha   90.00
_cell.angle_beta   90.00
_cell.angle_gamma   90.00
#
_symmetry.space_group_name_H-M   'P 1'
#
loop_
_entity.id
_entity.type
_entity.pdbx_description
1 polymer ?
#
loop_
_entity_poly.entity_id
_entity_poly.type
_entity_poly.pdbx_seq_one_letter_code
_entity_poly.pdbx_strand_id
1 'polypeptide(L)'
;MYLSRNLLLVPLMTLVIACNGGSTESNKTSNTETNEAKSTMDDNKMKGEAFLAENAKKEGITVTASGLQYEVINSGSGATPTLSDTVETHYTGRFMDGTEFDSSVTRGQSLTFPVTGVIAGWTEALQLMQEGDKWKLYIPSELAYGERGVGPIPPNATLIFDIELLAVK
;
A
#
# COMPACT_ATOMS: atom_id res chain seq x y z
N MET A 1 44.50 42.65 14.83
CA MET A 1 44.90 43.35 16.07
C MET A 1 44.12 42.75 17.22
N TYR A 2 44.89 42.15 18.17
CA TYR A 2 44.58 41.58 19.51
C TYR A 2 43.77 40.28 19.56
N LEU A 3 44.50 39.27 19.71
CA LEU A 3 44.90 38.25 20.71
C LEU A 3 44.39 38.44 22.14
N SER A 4 43.76 37.39 22.73
CA SER A 4 44.02 36.87 24.09
C SER A 4 43.26 35.55 24.26
N ARG A 5 43.85 34.47 24.29
CA ARG A 5 44.49 33.44 25.12
C ARG A 5 44.15 33.60 26.61
N ASN A 6 43.36 32.66 27.14
CA ASN A 6 43.61 32.18 28.50
C ASN A 6 43.34 30.69 28.63
N LEU A 7 44.36 30.05 29.03
CA LEU A 7 44.65 28.67 29.40
C LEU A 7 44.52 28.57 30.94
N LEU A 8 44.23 27.39 31.45
CA LEU A 8 44.34 26.88 32.83
C LEU A 8 42.98 26.33 33.33
N LEU A 9 42.83 25.18 33.95
CA LEU A 9 43.75 24.20 34.59
C LEU A 9 42.91 22.93 34.86
N VAL A 10 43.43 21.75 34.67
CA VAL A 10 42.90 20.46 35.15
C VAL A 10 43.21 20.34 36.67
N PRO A 11 42.35 19.68 37.43
CA PRO A 11 42.89 18.69 38.33
C PRO A 11 42.25 17.31 38.15
N LEU A 12 43.13 16.39 38.05
CA LEU A 12 43.03 14.95 38.22
C LEU A 12 42.66 14.63 39.66
N MET A 13 41.58 13.81 39.88
CA MET A 13 41.49 13.08 41.14
C MET A 13 40.64 11.80 41.00
N THR A 14 41.40 10.71 41.04
CA THR A 14 41.18 9.40 41.70
C THR A 14 39.90 8.61 41.53
N LEU A 15 40.13 7.52 40.90
CA LEU A 15 39.63 6.14 41.00
C LEU A 15 38.95 5.75 42.30
N VAL A 16 37.69 5.28 42.22
CA VAL A 16 37.15 4.25 43.13
C VAL A 16 36.42 3.18 42.30
N ILE A 17 36.97 1.99 42.32
CA ILE A 17 36.38 0.74 41.84
C ILE A 17 35.34 0.31 42.86
N ALA A 18 34.09 0.11 42.39
CA ALA A 18 33.13 -0.77 43.06
C ALA A 18 32.41 -1.59 42.02
N CYS A 19 32.82 -2.85 41.91
CA CYS A 19 32.00 -3.89 41.27
C CYS A 19 30.71 -4.07 42.05
N ASN A 20 29.56 -3.98 41.39
CA ASN A 20 28.47 -4.90 41.71
C ASN A 20 27.59 -5.10 40.47
N GLY A 21 27.32 -6.39 40.17
CA GLY A 21 26.62 -6.86 39.02
C GLY A 21 25.15 -6.55 39.04
N GLY A 22 24.51 -6.71 37.87
CA GLY A 22 23.08 -6.66 37.73
C GLY A 22 22.70 -6.38 36.30
N SER A 23 22.65 -7.44 35.50
CA SER A 23 21.97 -7.50 34.20
C SER A 23 20.60 -6.83 34.28
N THR A 24 20.27 -5.96 33.33
CA THR A 24 18.97 -5.83 32.67
C THR A 24 18.83 -4.46 32.00
N GLU A 25 19.40 -4.32 30.83
CA GLU A 25 18.97 -3.26 29.90
C GLU A 25 19.08 -3.76 28.45
N SER A 26 18.17 -4.66 28.09
CA SER A 26 18.03 -5.13 26.72
C SER A 26 16.58 -5.53 26.37
N ASN A 27 15.58 -4.80 26.84
CA ASN A 27 14.19 -5.14 26.50
C ASN A 27 13.22 -3.95 26.38
N LYS A 28 13.69 -2.74 26.12
CA LYS A 28 12.80 -1.57 26.01
C LYS A 28 12.60 -1.08 24.58
N THR A 29 13.49 -1.44 23.66
CA THR A 29 13.42 -0.99 22.26
C THR A 29 12.47 -1.87 21.43
N SER A 30 12.39 -3.16 21.72
CA SER A 30 11.57 -4.13 20.95
C SER A 30 10.05 -3.94 21.15
N ASN A 31 9.61 -3.46 22.33
CA ASN A 31 8.17 -3.31 22.60
C ASN A 31 7.57 -2.00 22.06
N THR A 32 8.38 -1.00 21.76
CA THR A 32 7.90 0.28 21.22
C THR A 32 7.65 0.15 19.72
N GLU A 33 8.57 -0.47 18.99
CA GLU A 33 8.44 -0.69 17.54
C GLU A 33 7.26 -1.61 17.17
N THR A 34 7.02 -2.66 17.97
CA THR A 34 5.87 -3.57 17.74
C THR A 34 4.53 -2.90 18.04
N ASN A 35 4.47 -1.98 18.99
CA ASN A 35 3.24 -1.26 19.30
C ASN A 35 2.93 -0.16 18.27
N GLU A 36 3.92 0.54 17.77
CA GLU A 36 3.76 1.54 16.71
C GLU A 36 3.35 0.91 15.38
N ALA A 37 3.98 -0.21 14.99
CA ALA A 37 3.61 -0.96 13.80
C ALA A 37 2.17 -1.48 13.86
N LYS A 38 1.74 -2.03 15.01
CA LYS A 38 0.36 -2.50 15.21
C LYS A 38 -0.64 -1.34 15.16
N SER A 39 -0.33 -0.20 15.77
CA SER A 39 -1.18 0.99 15.72
C SER A 39 -1.37 1.48 14.29
N THR A 40 -0.30 1.51 13.49
CA THR A 40 -0.37 1.93 12.07
C THR A 40 -1.19 0.96 11.23
N MET A 41 -1.10 -0.34 11.49
CA MET A 41 -1.90 -1.37 10.79
C MET A 41 -3.39 -1.22 11.08
N ASP A 42 -3.75 -1.03 12.34
CA ASP A 42 -5.14 -0.84 12.78
C ASP A 42 -5.70 0.48 12.22
N ASP A 43 -4.90 1.54 12.19
CA ASP A 43 -5.27 2.84 11.62
C ASP A 43 -5.54 2.76 10.11
N ASN A 44 -4.70 2.05 9.34
CA ASN A 44 -4.91 1.88 7.90
C ASN A 44 -6.20 1.12 7.61
N LYS A 45 -6.47 0.06 8.38
CA LYS A 45 -7.69 -0.73 8.26
C LYS A 45 -8.93 0.13 8.52
N MET A 46 -8.98 0.82 9.66
CA MET A 46 -10.12 1.68 10.01
C MET A 46 -10.36 2.78 8.98
N LYS A 47 -9.29 3.44 8.51
CA LYS A 47 -9.39 4.47 7.47
C LYS A 47 -9.88 3.91 6.14
N GLY A 48 -9.39 2.72 5.76
CA GLY A 48 -9.81 2.02 4.56
C GLY A 48 -11.29 1.63 4.58
N GLU A 49 -11.74 1.03 5.68
CA GLU A 49 -13.14 0.65 5.87
C GLU A 49 -14.07 1.88 5.84
N ALA A 50 -13.70 2.96 6.53
CA ALA A 50 -14.46 4.21 6.52
C ALA A 50 -14.53 4.84 5.11
N PHE A 51 -13.39 4.85 4.39
CA PHE A 51 -13.32 5.34 3.02
C PHE A 51 -14.25 4.53 2.09
N LEU A 52 -14.20 3.19 2.15
CA LEU A 52 -15.02 2.32 1.32
C LEU A 52 -16.50 2.45 1.66
N ALA A 53 -16.86 2.59 2.95
CA ALA A 53 -18.24 2.80 3.38
C ALA A 53 -18.83 4.11 2.83
N GLU A 54 -18.04 5.18 2.77
CA GLU A 54 -18.48 6.44 2.17
C GLU A 54 -18.48 6.37 0.64
N ASN A 55 -17.50 5.69 0.03
CA ASN A 55 -17.41 5.54 -1.42
C ASN A 55 -18.60 4.76 -1.98
N ALA A 56 -19.03 3.71 -1.28
CA ALA A 56 -20.19 2.90 -1.69
C ALA A 56 -21.51 3.69 -1.82
N LYS A 57 -21.60 4.86 -1.21
CA LYS A 57 -22.80 5.74 -1.28
C LYS A 57 -22.80 6.65 -2.51
N LYS A 58 -21.69 6.73 -3.22
CA LYS A 58 -21.58 7.60 -4.39
C LYS A 58 -22.30 7.01 -5.58
N GLU A 59 -22.90 7.89 -6.39
CA GLU A 59 -23.48 7.51 -7.66
C GLU A 59 -22.43 6.91 -8.60
N GLY A 60 -22.78 5.88 -9.34
CA GLY A 60 -21.89 5.19 -10.28
C GLY A 60 -20.99 4.12 -9.65
N ILE A 61 -20.94 4.01 -8.33
CA ILE A 61 -20.17 2.96 -7.65
C ILE A 61 -20.99 1.67 -7.55
N THR A 62 -20.41 0.58 -8.02
CA THR A 62 -20.92 -0.78 -7.83
C THR A 62 -20.07 -1.48 -6.76
N VAL A 63 -20.75 -2.19 -5.84
CA VAL A 63 -20.11 -2.98 -4.78
C VAL A 63 -20.40 -4.44 -5.00
N THR A 64 -19.38 -5.28 -5.06
CA THR A 64 -19.53 -6.73 -5.20
C THR A 64 -19.68 -7.43 -3.85
N ALA A 65 -20.02 -8.71 -3.87
CA ALA A 65 -20.18 -9.51 -2.65
C ALA A 65 -18.86 -9.66 -1.85
N SER A 66 -17.70 -9.56 -2.50
CA SER A 66 -16.39 -9.62 -1.84
C SER A 66 -15.99 -8.31 -1.16
N GLY A 67 -16.73 -7.22 -1.41
CA GLY A 67 -16.40 -5.88 -0.97
C GLY A 67 -15.55 -5.07 -1.96
N LEU A 68 -15.20 -5.63 -3.11
CA LEU A 68 -14.61 -4.86 -4.20
C LEU A 68 -15.61 -3.79 -4.64
N GLN A 69 -15.12 -2.57 -4.87
CA GLN A 69 -15.94 -1.51 -5.45
C GLN A 69 -15.33 -1.05 -6.77
N TYR A 70 -16.17 -0.71 -7.71
CA TYR A 70 -15.72 -0.20 -9.01
C TYR A 70 -16.67 0.84 -9.60
N GLU A 71 -16.09 1.67 -10.45
CA GLU A 71 -16.77 2.66 -11.28
C GLU A 71 -16.37 2.42 -12.72
N VAL A 72 -17.36 2.30 -13.60
CA VAL A 72 -17.14 2.17 -15.05
C VAL A 72 -16.94 3.57 -15.64
N ILE A 73 -15.70 3.85 -16.08
CA ILE A 73 -15.34 5.15 -16.69
C ILE A 73 -15.61 5.12 -18.19
N ASN A 74 -15.29 4.00 -18.85
CA ASN A 74 -15.59 3.75 -20.25
C ASN A 74 -15.96 2.29 -20.43
N SER A 75 -16.97 2.02 -21.26
CA SER A 75 -17.41 0.67 -21.58
C SER A 75 -16.81 0.20 -22.90
N GLY A 76 -16.13 -0.92 -22.86
CA GLY A 76 -15.68 -1.68 -24.02
C GLY A 76 -16.79 -2.56 -24.60
N SER A 77 -16.44 -3.37 -25.57
CA SER A 77 -17.37 -4.32 -26.22
C SER A 77 -16.67 -5.59 -26.71
N GLY A 78 -15.38 -5.77 -26.33
CA GLY A 78 -14.61 -6.94 -26.71
C GLY A 78 -14.85 -8.15 -25.80
N ALA A 79 -13.93 -9.10 -25.80
CA ALA A 79 -14.01 -10.31 -25.01
C ALA A 79 -13.93 -10.02 -23.49
N THR A 80 -14.63 -10.80 -22.69
CA THR A 80 -14.47 -10.85 -21.23
C THR A 80 -13.43 -11.91 -20.89
N PRO A 81 -12.39 -11.60 -20.10
CA PRO A 81 -11.39 -12.56 -19.72
C PRO A 81 -11.93 -13.67 -18.83
N THR A 82 -11.37 -14.86 -18.97
CA THR A 82 -11.55 -15.98 -18.07
C THR A 82 -10.32 -16.18 -17.20
N LEU A 83 -10.39 -17.05 -16.19
CA LEU A 83 -9.24 -17.35 -15.31
C LEU A 83 -8.04 -17.95 -16.05
N SER A 84 -8.25 -18.55 -17.23
CA SER A 84 -7.20 -19.16 -18.05
C SER A 84 -6.49 -18.18 -18.99
N ASP A 85 -7.04 -17.00 -19.14
CA ASP A 85 -6.56 -16.03 -20.11
C ASP A 85 -5.42 -15.16 -19.55
N THR A 86 -4.72 -14.54 -20.45
CA THR A 86 -3.74 -13.49 -20.20
C THR A 86 -4.32 -12.18 -20.69
N VAL A 87 -4.15 -11.12 -19.95
CA VAL A 87 -4.65 -9.78 -20.30
C VAL A 87 -3.51 -8.79 -20.48
N GLU A 88 -3.71 -7.86 -21.39
CA GLU A 88 -2.86 -6.69 -21.54
C GLU A 88 -3.59 -5.46 -21.01
N THR A 89 -2.95 -4.70 -20.12
CA THR A 89 -3.58 -3.57 -19.46
C THR A 89 -2.67 -2.35 -19.39
N HIS A 90 -3.28 -1.17 -19.36
CA HIS A 90 -2.71 0.00 -18.73
C HIS A 90 -3.34 0.18 -17.36
N TYR A 91 -2.54 0.62 -16.39
CA TYR A 91 -3.04 0.91 -15.03
C TYR A 91 -2.24 2.01 -14.33
N THR A 92 -2.89 2.59 -13.34
CA THR A 92 -2.27 3.47 -12.35
C THR A 92 -2.80 3.12 -10.96
N GLY A 93 -1.89 2.74 -10.05
CA GLY A 93 -2.19 2.41 -8.66
C GLY A 93 -1.88 3.59 -7.73
N ARG A 94 -2.83 3.93 -6.85
CA ARG A 94 -2.73 5.03 -5.88
C ARG A 94 -3.22 4.60 -4.51
N PHE A 95 -2.70 5.27 -3.50
CA PHE A 95 -3.26 5.24 -2.16
C PHE A 95 -4.51 6.13 -2.05
N MET A 96 -5.22 6.05 -0.93
CA MET A 96 -6.42 6.87 -0.69
C MET A 96 -6.16 8.37 -0.67
N ASP A 97 -4.93 8.80 -0.35
CA ASP A 97 -4.50 10.21 -0.40
C ASP A 97 -4.16 10.71 -1.82
N GLY A 98 -4.27 9.83 -2.82
CA GLY A 98 -3.96 10.11 -4.22
C GLY A 98 -2.51 9.89 -4.63
N THR A 99 -1.61 9.57 -3.69
CA THR A 99 -0.21 9.29 -3.98
C THR A 99 -0.09 8.05 -4.88
N GLU A 100 0.55 8.20 -6.03
CA GLU A 100 0.83 7.11 -6.98
C GLU A 100 1.98 6.25 -6.46
N PHE A 101 1.78 4.94 -6.42
CA PHE A 101 2.83 4.00 -6.05
C PHE A 101 3.32 3.15 -7.23
N ASP A 102 2.50 3.00 -8.27
CA ASP A 102 2.89 2.28 -9.50
C ASP A 102 2.00 2.70 -10.68
N SER A 103 2.59 2.83 -11.88
CA SER A 103 1.84 3.20 -13.08
C SER A 103 2.52 2.71 -14.36
N SER A 104 1.83 1.91 -15.12
CA SER A 104 2.24 1.52 -16.47
C SER A 104 2.14 2.70 -17.46
N VAL A 105 1.22 3.62 -17.20
CA VAL A 105 1.05 4.84 -18.02
C VAL A 105 2.26 5.76 -17.87
N THR A 106 2.72 5.98 -16.64
CA THR A 106 3.92 6.79 -16.36
C THR A 106 5.18 6.15 -16.95
N ARG A 107 5.25 4.81 -16.99
CA ARG A 107 6.35 4.09 -17.68
C ARG A 107 6.24 4.11 -19.21
N GLY A 108 5.07 4.47 -19.75
CA GLY A 108 4.83 4.47 -21.20
C GLY A 108 4.74 3.07 -21.83
N GLN A 109 4.46 2.03 -21.04
CA GLN A 109 4.43 0.64 -21.49
C GLN A 109 3.30 -0.12 -20.80
N SER A 110 2.39 -0.73 -21.59
CA SER A 110 1.40 -1.68 -21.11
C SER A 110 2.07 -2.92 -20.50
N LEU A 111 1.35 -3.60 -19.62
CA LEU A 111 1.82 -4.84 -19.02
C LEU A 111 0.84 -5.98 -19.30
N THR A 112 1.40 -7.17 -19.43
CA THR A 112 0.65 -8.40 -19.70
C THR A 112 0.74 -9.33 -18.49
N PHE A 113 -0.41 -9.78 -17.99
CA PHE A 113 -0.53 -10.66 -16.83
C PHE A 113 -1.49 -11.82 -17.09
N PRO A 114 -1.21 -13.04 -16.57
CA PRO A 114 -2.25 -14.03 -16.39
C PRO A 114 -3.34 -13.49 -15.44
N VAL A 115 -4.61 -13.73 -15.73
CA VAL A 115 -5.72 -13.24 -14.88
C VAL A 115 -5.60 -13.73 -13.43
N THR A 116 -5.03 -14.90 -13.21
CA THR A 116 -4.75 -15.47 -11.89
C THR A 116 -3.42 -15.03 -11.27
N GLY A 117 -2.61 -14.24 -11.99
CA GLY A 117 -1.27 -13.78 -11.56
C GLY A 117 -1.25 -12.43 -10.85
N VAL A 118 -2.41 -11.87 -10.56
CA VAL A 118 -2.59 -10.54 -9.95
C VAL A 118 -3.31 -10.63 -8.60
N ILE A 119 -3.47 -9.53 -7.88
CA ILE A 119 -4.22 -9.49 -6.62
C ILE A 119 -5.69 -9.89 -6.81
N ALA A 120 -6.32 -10.44 -5.77
CA ALA A 120 -7.68 -10.98 -5.85
C ALA A 120 -8.71 -9.98 -6.39
N GLY A 121 -8.62 -8.71 -5.98
CA GLY A 121 -9.49 -7.66 -6.48
C GLY A 121 -9.38 -7.42 -7.98
N TRP A 122 -8.18 -7.55 -8.56
CA TRP A 122 -7.99 -7.49 -10.01
C TRP A 122 -8.53 -8.73 -10.71
N THR A 123 -8.24 -9.93 -10.17
CA THR A 123 -8.76 -11.18 -10.72
C THR A 123 -10.28 -11.16 -10.81
N GLU A 124 -10.96 -10.61 -9.80
CA GLU A 124 -12.42 -10.46 -9.79
C GLU A 124 -12.87 -9.41 -10.81
N ALA A 125 -12.26 -8.22 -10.80
CA ALA A 125 -12.62 -7.13 -11.70
C ALA A 125 -12.48 -7.53 -13.18
N LEU A 126 -11.35 -8.14 -13.54
CA LEU A 126 -11.05 -8.53 -14.92
C LEU A 126 -12.09 -9.50 -15.49
N GLN A 127 -12.65 -10.40 -14.66
CA GLN A 127 -13.73 -11.31 -15.10
C GLN A 127 -15.08 -10.62 -15.30
N LEU A 128 -15.22 -9.38 -14.84
CA LEU A 128 -16.41 -8.55 -15.04
C LEU A 128 -16.22 -7.53 -16.18
N MET A 129 -14.95 -7.23 -16.52
CA MET A 129 -14.59 -6.28 -17.57
C MET A 129 -14.67 -6.91 -18.97
N GLN A 130 -14.79 -6.04 -19.97
CA GLN A 130 -14.65 -6.39 -21.38
C GLN A 130 -13.42 -5.66 -21.97
N GLU A 131 -12.81 -6.22 -23.00
CA GLU A 131 -11.75 -5.56 -23.74
C GLU A 131 -12.26 -4.21 -24.27
N GLY A 132 -11.47 -3.15 -23.98
CA GLY A 132 -11.83 -1.76 -24.21
C GLY A 132 -12.41 -1.05 -22.99
N ASP A 133 -12.71 -1.76 -21.90
CA ASP A 133 -13.17 -1.14 -20.66
C ASP A 133 -12.07 -0.33 -20.00
N LYS A 134 -12.50 0.78 -19.38
CA LYS A 134 -11.69 1.53 -18.42
C LYS A 134 -12.48 1.71 -17.15
N TRP A 135 -11.97 1.13 -16.08
CA TRP A 135 -12.60 1.13 -14.77
C TRP A 135 -11.70 1.76 -13.70
N LYS A 136 -12.34 2.32 -12.69
CA LYS A 136 -11.68 2.66 -11.44
C LYS A 136 -12.10 1.67 -10.37
N LEU A 137 -11.10 1.01 -9.78
CA LEU A 137 -11.29 0.02 -8.71
C LEU A 137 -10.91 0.63 -7.37
N TYR A 138 -11.68 0.30 -6.33
CA TYR A 138 -11.40 0.59 -4.93
C TYR A 138 -11.34 -0.75 -4.22
N ILE A 139 -10.15 -1.16 -3.86
CA ILE A 139 -9.85 -2.52 -3.44
C ILE A 139 -9.55 -2.53 -1.94
N PRO A 140 -10.39 -3.20 -1.11
CA PRO A 140 -10.08 -3.40 0.29
C PRO A 140 -8.80 -4.22 0.44
N SER A 141 -8.11 -4.03 1.55
CA SER A 141 -6.79 -4.65 1.78
C SER A 141 -6.81 -6.17 1.66
N GLU A 142 -7.89 -6.81 2.05
CA GLU A 142 -8.09 -8.26 2.01
C GLU A 142 -8.07 -8.83 0.57
N LEU A 143 -8.46 -8.01 -0.40
CA LEU A 143 -8.41 -8.34 -1.83
C LEU A 143 -7.14 -7.83 -2.53
N ALA A 144 -6.21 -7.24 -1.76
CA ALA A 144 -4.93 -6.71 -2.21
C ALA A 144 -3.75 -7.41 -1.52
N TYR A 145 -3.03 -6.72 -0.64
CA TYR A 145 -1.82 -7.23 0.00
C TYR A 145 -1.99 -7.51 1.50
N GLY A 146 -3.19 -7.30 2.05
CA GLY A 146 -3.59 -7.68 3.40
C GLY A 146 -2.73 -7.04 4.50
N GLU A 147 -2.60 -7.78 5.61
CA GLU A 147 -1.87 -7.34 6.80
C GLU A 147 -0.35 -7.24 6.63
N ARG A 148 0.20 -7.77 5.54
CA ARG A 148 1.66 -7.75 5.31
C ARG A 148 2.11 -6.54 4.52
N GLY A 149 1.25 -6.04 3.60
CA GLY A 149 1.68 -5.09 2.59
C GLY A 149 2.74 -5.67 1.64
N VAL A 150 3.29 -4.86 0.75
CA VAL A 150 4.42 -5.24 -0.12
C VAL A 150 5.14 -4.01 -0.64
N GLY A 151 6.46 -3.99 -0.58
CA GLY A 151 7.26 -2.86 -1.07
C GLY A 151 6.82 -1.52 -0.48
N PRO A 152 6.37 -0.54 -1.30
CA PRO A 152 5.88 0.74 -0.80
C PRO A 152 4.46 0.68 -0.20
N ILE A 153 3.74 -0.45 -0.36
CA ILE A 153 2.35 -0.60 0.08
C ILE A 153 2.35 -1.07 1.54
N PRO A 154 1.85 -0.22 2.47
CA PRO A 154 1.84 -0.57 3.88
C PRO A 154 0.78 -1.64 4.21
N PRO A 155 0.88 -2.27 5.40
CA PRO A 155 -0.13 -3.17 5.92
C PRO A 155 -1.53 -2.56 5.91
N ASN A 156 -2.52 -3.38 5.58
CA ASN A 156 -3.95 -3.03 5.57
C ASN A 156 -4.32 -1.82 4.70
N ALA A 157 -3.52 -1.54 3.66
CA ALA A 157 -3.81 -0.43 2.75
C ALA A 157 -4.96 -0.77 1.81
N THR A 158 -5.97 0.10 1.78
CA THR A 158 -6.96 0.16 0.71
C THR A 158 -6.33 0.83 -0.51
N LEU A 159 -6.49 0.23 -1.69
CA LEU A 159 -5.86 0.68 -2.92
C LEU A 159 -6.88 1.16 -3.94
N ILE A 160 -6.49 2.15 -4.72
CA ILE A 160 -7.29 2.67 -5.84
C ILE A 160 -6.50 2.42 -7.12
N PHE A 161 -7.17 1.81 -8.11
CA PHE A 161 -6.57 1.59 -9.42
C PHE A 161 -7.46 2.15 -10.52
N ASP A 162 -6.86 2.90 -11.41
CA ASP A 162 -7.42 3.12 -12.75
C ASP A 162 -6.88 2.00 -13.64
N ILE A 163 -7.74 1.19 -14.26
CA ILE A 163 -7.36 0.07 -15.13
C ILE A 163 -8.04 0.26 -16.48
N GLU A 164 -7.28 0.04 -17.55
CA GLU A 164 -7.77 -0.06 -18.93
C GLU A 164 -7.39 -1.43 -19.48
N LEU A 165 -8.41 -2.23 -19.84
CA LEU A 165 -8.23 -3.55 -20.42
C LEU A 165 -8.05 -3.41 -21.93
N LEU A 166 -6.83 -3.58 -22.41
CA LEU A 166 -6.46 -3.34 -23.81
C LEU A 166 -6.72 -4.56 -24.69
N ALA A 167 -6.41 -5.76 -24.18
CA ALA A 167 -6.58 -7.00 -24.94
C ALA A 167 -6.72 -8.21 -24.03
N VAL A 168 -7.45 -9.22 -24.52
CA VAL A 168 -7.53 -10.57 -23.96
C VAL A 168 -6.77 -11.52 -24.86
N LYS A 169 -5.87 -12.36 -24.29
CA LYS A 169 -4.95 -13.24 -25.03
C LYS A 169 -5.04 -14.68 -24.55
#